data_729a95786cb61e5f14ae6c748197a1bf
#
_entry.id   729a95786cb61e5f14ae6c748197a1bf
#
_cell.length_a   1.000
_cell.length_b   1.000
_cell.length_c   1.000
_cell.angle_alpha   90.00
_cell.angle_beta   90.00
_cell.angle_gamma   90.00
#
_symmetry.space_group_name_H-M   'P 1'
#
loop_
_entity.id
_entity.type
_entity.pdbx_description
1 polymer ?
#
loop_
_entity_poly.entity_id
_entity_poly.type
_entity_poly.pdbx_seq_one_letter_code
_entity_poly.pdbx_strand_id
1 'polypeptide(L)'
;KGETNFAVSHQSQILETYQQNGVSIVCAFDGEDIADGPFAGVEGVGKYGYPYFRNRCLILARKGTDAKKIAALKELYDKILADQSVSEWLAGTKLLGGDTMTNDQVLEHIENVKSIVNEYKDLVVQ
;
A
#
# COMPACT_ATOMS: atom_id res chain seq x y z
N LYS A 1 22.35 -4.97 -13.90
CA LYS A 1 22.70 -3.85 -14.78
C LYS A 1 22.43 -4.29 -16.21
N GLY A 2 21.21 -4.03 -16.71
CA GLY A 2 20.77 -4.53 -18.01
C GLY A 2 20.27 -5.97 -18.02
N GLU A 3 20.11 -6.59 -16.84
CA GLU A 3 19.65 -7.98 -16.71
C GLU A 3 18.12 -8.10 -16.80
N THR A 4 17.38 -7.03 -16.51
CA THR A 4 15.92 -6.98 -16.64
C THR A 4 15.48 -5.67 -17.29
N ASN A 5 14.45 -5.75 -18.13
CA ASN A 5 13.82 -4.58 -18.72
C ASN A 5 12.59 -4.10 -17.95
N PHE A 6 12.05 -4.93 -17.07
CA PHE A 6 10.88 -4.62 -16.24
C PHE A 6 11.09 -5.10 -14.81
N ALA A 7 10.55 -4.35 -13.86
CA ALA A 7 10.52 -4.71 -12.45
C ALA A 7 9.20 -4.25 -11.81
N VAL A 8 8.74 -4.99 -10.82
CA VAL A 8 7.68 -4.58 -9.90
C VAL A 8 8.35 -4.13 -8.61
N SER A 9 8.02 -2.95 -8.15
CA SER A 9 8.65 -2.36 -6.97
C SER A 9 7.68 -1.48 -6.18
N HIS A 10 8.05 -1.19 -4.96
CA HIS A 10 7.32 -0.26 -4.11
C HIS A 10 7.63 1.18 -4.49
N GLN A 11 6.66 2.07 -4.41
CA GLN A 11 6.82 3.50 -4.75
C GLN A 11 8.02 4.13 -4.00
N SER A 12 8.16 3.85 -2.71
CA SER A 12 9.26 4.39 -1.90
C SER A 12 10.65 3.93 -2.35
N GLN A 13 10.75 2.77 -2.99
CA GLN A 13 12.02 2.21 -3.47
C GLN A 13 12.47 2.79 -4.80
N ILE A 14 11.50 3.18 -5.64
CA ILE A 14 11.81 3.66 -7.01
C ILE A 14 11.80 5.19 -7.11
N LEU A 15 11.34 5.90 -6.08
CA LEU A 15 11.09 7.35 -6.15
C LEU A 15 12.33 8.13 -6.58
N GLU A 16 13.49 7.86 -5.99
CA GLU A 16 14.71 8.57 -6.33
C GLU A 16 15.14 8.33 -7.79
N THR A 17 15.12 7.06 -8.21
CA THR A 17 15.49 6.69 -9.60
C THR A 17 14.50 7.25 -10.60
N TYR A 18 13.22 7.30 -10.27
CA TYR A 18 12.19 7.92 -11.08
C TYR A 18 12.40 9.43 -11.21
N GLN A 19 12.66 10.12 -10.10
CA GLN A 19 12.92 11.56 -10.10
C GLN A 19 14.20 11.93 -10.87
N GLN A 20 15.15 11.02 -10.97
CA GLN A 20 16.36 11.17 -11.79
C GLN A 20 16.16 10.72 -13.25
N ASN A 21 14.93 10.46 -13.67
CA ASN A 21 14.60 9.92 -15.00
C ASN A 21 15.31 8.59 -15.35
N GLY A 22 15.69 7.83 -14.32
CA GLY A 22 16.35 6.54 -14.49
C GLY A 22 15.42 5.38 -14.85
N VAL A 23 14.11 5.57 -14.65
CA VAL A 23 13.07 4.58 -14.97
C VAL A 23 11.81 5.28 -15.46
N SER A 24 11.03 4.59 -16.28
CA SER A 24 9.67 4.97 -16.66
C SER A 24 8.68 4.03 -15.96
N ILE A 25 7.59 4.57 -15.43
CA ILE A 25 6.55 3.78 -14.81
C ILE A 25 5.48 3.49 -15.85
N VAL A 26 5.20 2.21 -16.05
CA VAL A 26 4.20 1.75 -17.01
C VAL A 26 2.80 1.88 -16.43
N CYS A 27 2.61 1.41 -15.20
CA CYS A 27 1.33 1.45 -14.49
C CYS A 27 1.53 1.24 -12.98
N ALA A 28 0.48 1.53 -12.22
CA ALA A 28 0.38 1.25 -10.79
C ALA A 28 -0.61 0.11 -10.53
N PHE A 29 -0.33 -0.72 -9.52
CA PHE A 29 -1.30 -1.70 -9.02
C PHE A 29 -2.36 -1.01 -8.14
N ASP A 30 -3.18 -0.19 -8.79
CA ASP A 30 -4.26 0.58 -8.18
C ASP A 30 -5.52 0.50 -9.06
N GLY A 31 -6.69 0.81 -8.46
CA GLY A 31 -7.98 0.86 -9.19
C GLY A 31 -8.09 2.04 -10.13
N GLU A 32 -7.44 3.13 -9.79
CA GLU A 32 -7.51 4.41 -10.50
C GLU A 32 -6.11 4.97 -10.73
N ASP A 33 -6.02 5.99 -11.58
CA ASP A 33 -4.78 6.71 -11.82
C ASP A 33 -4.33 7.41 -10.53
N ILE A 34 -3.03 7.51 -10.31
CA ILE A 34 -2.49 8.22 -9.15
C ILE A 34 -2.79 9.71 -9.31
N ALA A 35 -3.60 10.24 -8.38
CA ALA A 35 -4.13 11.60 -8.48
C ALA A 35 -3.09 12.66 -8.12
N ASP A 36 -2.16 12.38 -7.20
CA ASP A 36 -1.25 13.37 -6.65
C ASP A 36 0.13 12.80 -6.29
N GLY A 37 1.00 13.67 -5.80
CA GLY A 37 2.34 13.30 -5.37
C GLY A 37 3.34 13.09 -6.52
N PRO A 38 4.50 12.45 -6.23
CA PRO A 38 5.58 12.30 -7.20
C PRO A 38 5.23 11.43 -8.41
N PHE A 39 4.20 10.61 -8.30
CA PHE A 39 3.75 9.68 -9.33
C PHE A 39 2.41 10.07 -9.95
N ALA A 40 1.96 11.32 -9.75
CA ALA A 40 0.71 11.82 -10.31
C ALA A 40 0.63 11.57 -11.82
N GLY A 41 -0.52 11.08 -12.28
CA GLY A 41 -0.77 10.75 -13.68
C GLY A 41 -0.31 9.34 -14.10
N VAL A 42 0.31 8.57 -13.22
CA VAL A 42 0.58 7.14 -13.50
C VAL A 42 -0.73 6.37 -13.50
N GLU A 43 -0.97 5.64 -14.58
CA GLU A 43 -2.22 4.91 -14.78
C GLU A 43 -2.37 3.71 -13.85
N GLY A 44 -3.57 3.56 -13.27
CA GLY A 44 -3.94 2.39 -12.47
C GLY A 44 -4.38 1.22 -13.35
N VAL A 45 -3.92 0.00 -13.02
CA VAL A 45 -4.27 -1.21 -13.79
C VAL A 45 -5.76 -1.56 -13.71
N GLY A 46 -6.45 -1.13 -12.64
CA GLY A 46 -7.87 -1.41 -12.42
C GLY A 46 -8.78 -0.83 -13.51
N LYS A 47 -8.41 0.29 -14.13
CA LYS A 47 -9.17 0.88 -15.24
C LYS A 47 -9.20 0.00 -16.49
N TYR A 48 -8.28 -0.94 -16.62
CA TYR A 48 -8.22 -1.93 -17.69
C TYR A 48 -8.86 -3.28 -17.31
N GLY A 49 -9.52 -3.35 -16.14
CA GLY A 49 -10.14 -4.58 -15.65
C GLY A 49 -9.17 -5.60 -15.04
N TYR A 50 -7.91 -5.24 -14.83
CA TYR A 50 -6.97 -6.12 -14.16
C TYR A 50 -7.19 -6.11 -12.64
N PRO A 51 -6.95 -7.25 -11.95
CA PRO A 51 -7.00 -7.30 -10.50
C PRO A 51 -5.89 -6.45 -9.89
N TYR A 52 -6.20 -5.80 -8.79
CA TYR A 52 -5.25 -5.00 -8.04
C TYR A 52 -5.50 -5.10 -6.54
N PHE A 53 -4.48 -4.86 -5.77
CA PHE A 53 -4.60 -4.62 -4.32
C PHE A 53 -3.47 -3.70 -3.87
N ARG A 54 -3.77 -2.85 -2.91
CA ARG A 54 -2.77 -2.00 -2.27
C ARG A 54 -2.06 -2.79 -1.18
N ASN A 55 -0.74 -2.69 -1.12
CA ASN A 55 0.01 -3.21 0.00
C ASN A 55 -0.29 -2.36 1.25
N ARG A 56 -0.74 -3.01 2.32
CA ARG A 56 -1.15 -2.36 3.57
C ARG A 56 -0.33 -2.88 4.75
N CYS A 57 0.16 -1.97 5.59
CA CYS A 57 0.72 -2.32 6.87
C CYS A 57 -0.40 -2.42 7.91
N LEU A 58 -0.54 -3.57 8.52
CA LEU A 58 -1.60 -3.84 9.51
C LEU A 58 -0.98 -4.06 10.90
N ILE A 59 -1.60 -3.48 11.91
CA ILE A 59 -1.32 -3.79 13.31
C ILE A 59 -2.34 -4.82 13.78
N LEU A 60 -1.87 -5.98 14.20
CA LEU A 60 -2.71 -7.10 14.58
C LEU A 60 -2.65 -7.33 16.09
N ALA A 61 -3.80 -7.59 16.70
CA ALA A 61 -3.92 -8.05 18.07
C ALA A 61 -4.26 -9.55 18.08
N ARG A 62 -3.73 -10.27 19.09
CA ARG A 62 -4.08 -11.68 19.28
C ARG A 62 -5.58 -11.83 19.55
N LYS A 63 -6.21 -12.87 19.01
CA LYS A 63 -7.61 -13.22 19.31
C LYS A 63 -7.79 -13.39 20.82
N GLY A 64 -8.81 -12.75 21.38
CA GLY A 64 -9.08 -12.75 22.82
C GLY A 64 -8.33 -11.67 23.61
N THR A 65 -7.60 -10.75 22.96
CA THR A 65 -7.08 -9.56 23.63
C THR A 65 -8.23 -8.73 24.19
N ASP A 66 -8.08 -8.27 25.41
CA ASP A 66 -9.08 -7.44 26.11
C ASP A 66 -9.46 -6.20 25.29
N ALA A 67 -10.76 -5.95 25.14
CA ALA A 67 -11.28 -4.87 24.30
C ALA A 67 -10.83 -3.47 24.76
N LYS A 68 -10.62 -3.27 26.08
CA LYS A 68 -10.12 -1.98 26.59
C LYS A 68 -8.67 -1.75 26.20
N LYS A 69 -7.86 -2.82 26.16
CA LYS A 69 -6.48 -2.73 25.69
C LYS A 69 -6.41 -2.42 24.20
N ILE A 70 -7.27 -3.04 23.41
CA ILE A 70 -7.36 -2.75 21.97
C ILE A 70 -7.78 -1.29 21.75
N ALA A 71 -8.80 -0.81 22.48
CA ALA A 71 -9.25 0.58 22.36
C ALA A 71 -8.15 1.58 22.77
N ALA A 72 -7.43 1.32 23.84
CA ALA A 72 -6.32 2.17 24.28
C ALA A 72 -5.16 2.21 23.27
N LEU A 73 -4.82 1.05 22.68
CA LEU A 73 -3.80 0.99 21.63
C LEU A 73 -4.23 1.74 20.37
N LYS A 74 -5.50 1.61 20.00
CA LYS A 74 -6.05 2.34 18.85
C LYS A 74 -5.99 3.86 19.09
N GLU A 75 -6.43 4.32 20.26
CA GLU A 75 -6.37 5.74 20.62
C GLU A 75 -4.92 6.27 20.60
N LEU A 76 -3.98 5.49 21.12
CA LEU A 76 -2.56 5.85 21.08
C LEU A 76 -2.06 5.95 19.64
N TYR A 77 -2.41 4.99 18.79
CA TYR A 77 -2.02 4.98 17.40
C TYR A 77 -2.61 6.15 16.61
N ASP A 78 -3.89 6.46 16.82
CA ASP A 78 -4.55 7.61 16.22
C ASP A 78 -3.85 8.94 16.62
N LYS A 79 -3.42 9.06 17.88
CA LYS A 79 -2.63 10.22 18.36
C LYS A 79 -1.25 10.30 17.69
N ILE A 80 -0.58 9.16 17.54
CA ILE A 80 0.73 9.10 16.86
C ILE A 80 0.60 9.54 15.41
N LEU A 81 -0.41 9.07 14.68
CA LEU A 81 -0.63 9.45 13.29
C LEU A 81 -1.06 10.92 13.11
N ALA A 82 -1.71 11.49 14.13
CA ALA A 82 -2.09 12.91 14.14
C ALA A 82 -0.94 13.86 14.51
N ASP A 83 0.20 13.32 14.98
CA ASP A 83 1.37 14.11 15.35
C ASP A 83 2.11 14.62 14.11
N GLN A 84 2.34 15.92 14.06
CA GLN A 84 3.00 16.56 12.92
C GLN A 84 4.42 16.01 12.70
N SER A 85 5.15 15.71 13.78
CA SER A 85 6.52 15.18 13.66
C SER A 85 6.55 13.81 13.01
N VAL A 86 5.53 12.99 13.23
CA VAL A 86 5.36 11.68 12.57
C VAL A 86 5.06 11.86 11.08
N SER A 87 4.19 12.79 10.74
CA SER A 87 3.87 13.10 9.35
C SER A 87 5.10 13.60 8.59
N GLU A 88 5.88 14.50 9.21
CA GLU A 88 7.13 15.00 8.64
C GLU A 88 8.18 13.90 8.50
N TRP A 89 8.29 13.01 9.49
CA TRP A 89 9.18 11.85 9.42
C TRP A 89 8.76 10.88 8.31
N LEU A 90 7.48 10.55 8.19
CA LEU A 90 6.96 9.69 7.12
C LEU A 90 7.28 10.28 5.74
N ALA A 91 7.05 11.58 5.56
CA ALA A 91 7.40 12.27 4.31
C ALA A 91 8.91 12.22 4.02
N GLY A 92 9.74 12.42 5.05
CA GLY A 92 11.21 12.38 4.94
C GLY A 92 11.75 10.98 4.63
N THR A 93 11.08 9.93 5.09
CA THR A 93 11.46 8.53 4.81
C THR A 93 10.90 8.02 3.48
N LYS A 94 10.19 8.86 2.72
CA LYS A 94 9.50 8.48 1.47
C LYS A 94 8.48 7.35 1.67
N LEU A 95 8.09 7.09 2.91
CA LEU A 95 6.95 6.26 3.24
C LEU A 95 5.71 7.13 3.04
N LEU A 96 5.00 6.91 1.96
CA LEU A 96 3.77 7.62 1.68
C LEU A 96 2.78 7.26 2.79
N GLY A 97 2.35 8.26 3.54
CA GLY A 97 1.43 8.11 4.66
C GLY A 97 0.18 7.36 4.21
N GLY A 98 -0.24 6.41 5.02
CA GLY A 98 -1.39 5.59 4.71
C GLY A 98 -2.68 6.17 5.29
N ASP A 99 -3.77 5.91 4.62
CA ASP A 99 -5.10 6.09 5.18
C ASP A 99 -5.29 5.17 6.38
N THR A 100 -5.95 5.65 7.42
CA THR A 100 -6.42 4.78 8.49
C THR A 100 -7.65 4.03 8.02
N MET A 101 -7.65 2.72 8.20
CA MET A 101 -8.79 1.86 7.87
C MET A 101 -9.55 1.46 9.12
N THR A 102 -10.86 1.37 9.01
CA THR A 102 -11.69 0.72 10.02
C THR A 102 -11.47 -0.80 10.01
N ASN A 103 -11.86 -1.49 11.09
CA ASN A 103 -11.76 -2.95 11.12
C ASN A 103 -12.52 -3.63 9.96
N ASP A 104 -13.69 -3.13 9.60
CA ASP A 104 -14.49 -3.69 8.50
C ASP A 104 -13.79 -3.50 7.15
N GLN A 105 -13.20 -2.35 6.91
CA GLN A 105 -12.39 -2.09 5.71
C GLN A 105 -11.14 -2.98 5.66
N VAL A 106 -10.51 -3.26 6.80
CA VAL A 106 -9.37 -4.20 6.87
C VAL A 106 -9.82 -5.61 6.51
N LEU A 107 -10.95 -6.07 7.05
CA LEU A 107 -11.49 -7.40 6.75
C LEU A 107 -11.88 -7.52 5.27
N GLU A 108 -12.54 -6.52 4.72
CA GLU A 108 -12.89 -6.46 3.30
C GLU A 108 -11.63 -6.52 2.42
N HIS A 109 -10.61 -5.74 2.77
CA HIS A 109 -9.33 -5.77 2.06
C HIS A 109 -8.68 -7.17 2.09
N ILE A 110 -8.68 -7.84 3.25
CA ILE A 110 -8.14 -9.20 3.38
C ILE A 110 -8.92 -10.19 2.51
N GLU A 111 -10.25 -10.12 2.51
CA GLU A 111 -11.08 -11.01 1.68
C GLU A 111 -10.88 -10.73 0.18
N ASN A 112 -10.74 -9.47 -0.22
CA ASN A 112 -10.42 -9.12 -1.60
C ASN A 112 -9.06 -9.72 -2.04
N VAL A 113 -8.01 -9.57 -1.23
CA VAL A 113 -6.70 -10.15 -1.53
C VAL A 113 -6.77 -11.67 -1.61
N LYS A 114 -7.49 -12.33 -0.70
CA LYS A 114 -7.72 -13.79 -0.74
C LYS A 114 -8.44 -14.22 -2.03
N SER A 115 -9.45 -13.47 -2.45
CA SER A 115 -10.19 -13.75 -3.68
C SER A 115 -9.28 -13.71 -4.89
N ILE A 116 -8.48 -12.64 -5.02
CA ILE A 116 -7.50 -12.49 -6.10
C ILE A 116 -6.48 -13.64 -6.09
N VAL A 117 -5.91 -13.95 -4.92
CA VAL A 117 -4.93 -15.05 -4.80
C VAL A 117 -5.56 -16.40 -5.18
N ASN A 118 -6.80 -16.66 -4.78
CA ASN A 118 -7.49 -17.90 -5.12
C ASN A 118 -7.82 -18.01 -6.61
N GLU A 119 -8.16 -16.89 -7.25
CA GLU A 119 -8.45 -16.85 -8.69
C GLU A 119 -7.19 -17.15 -9.53
N TYR A 120 -6.06 -16.63 -9.10
CA TYR A 120 -4.81 -16.71 -9.87
C TYR A 120 -3.79 -17.73 -9.31
N LYS A 121 -4.15 -18.51 -8.27
CA LYS A 121 -3.22 -19.44 -7.60
C LYS A 121 -2.54 -20.43 -8.56
N ASP A 122 -3.27 -20.91 -9.56
CA ASP A 122 -2.75 -21.92 -10.50
C ASP A 122 -1.75 -21.33 -11.51
N LEU A 123 -1.67 -19.99 -11.59
CA LEU A 123 -0.65 -19.31 -12.39
C LEU A 123 0.65 -19.05 -11.61
N VAL A 124 0.58 -19.07 -10.28
CA VAL A 124 1.71 -18.74 -9.39
C VAL A 124 2.47 -19.98 -8.95
N VAL A 125 1.81 -21.13 -8.93
CA VAL A 125 2.41 -22.44 -8.55
C VAL A 125 2.86 -23.16 -9.83
N GLN A 126 4.00 -22.76 -10.36
CA GLN A 126 4.77 -23.51 -11.37
C GLN A 126 6.16 -23.75 -10.85
#